data_2cf0f7743f515a611c2b635ea95a69b8
#
_entry.id   2cf0f7743f515a611c2b635ea95a69b8
#
_cell.length_a   1.000
_cell.length_b   1.000
_cell.length_c   1.000
_cell.angle_alpha   90.00
_cell.angle_beta   90.00
_cell.angle_gamma   90.00
#
_symmetry.space_group_name_H-M   'P 1'
#
loop_
_entity.id
_entity.type
_entity.pdbx_description
1 polymer ?
#
loop_
_entity_poly.entity_id
_entity_poly.type
_entity_poly.pdbx_seq_one_letter_code
_entity_poly.pdbx_strand_id
1 'polypeptide(L)'
;RRIMVNDTVIRNFFYTSTPEHEGVLFHIPSGRFFRVFDEKCKSDFRQIFEIGSLSEDVLEMLHKIDSGKGVCSGSCENCDNQIKSANEFTVRKLALVLTSSCNMRCRYCYANYGMYDYEKAADMNAEKLESVLSYFTKNFKGIGAIQFFGGEPTLKEDLIYQTVDYFERMVQSGEIKTMPVFGIVTNGVYMPDKLVDYFKKYSFFVTVSLDGPILVNDTLRIDCSGHGKYKSIWANIAKIQNAGINGLSFECTYTAEHIR
;
A
#
# COMPACT_ATOMS: atom_id res chain seq x y z
N ARG A 1 -12.54 32.57 15.10
CA ARG A 1 -13.17 32.63 13.77
C ARG A 1 -12.94 31.29 13.08
N ARG A 2 -13.97 30.68 12.51
CA ARG A 2 -13.83 29.45 11.73
C ARG A 2 -13.66 29.82 10.26
N ILE A 3 -12.71 29.19 9.59
CA ILE A 3 -12.39 29.42 8.20
C ILE A 3 -12.78 28.17 7.42
N MET A 4 -13.53 28.34 6.33
CA MET A 4 -13.78 27.27 5.36
C MET A 4 -12.48 26.95 4.63
N VAL A 5 -12.09 25.69 4.64
CA VAL A 5 -10.76 25.31 4.25
C VAL A 5 -10.66 25.10 2.74
N ASN A 6 -10.07 26.06 2.07
CA ASN A 6 -9.59 25.94 0.70
C ASN A 6 -8.05 25.98 0.64
N ASP A 7 -7.38 25.74 1.80
CA ASP A 7 -5.94 25.89 1.94
C ASP A 7 -5.22 24.61 1.52
N THR A 8 -4.24 24.75 0.63
CA THR A 8 -3.41 23.65 0.12
C THR A 8 -2.58 22.98 1.21
N VAL A 9 -2.27 23.71 2.29
CA VAL A 9 -1.46 23.19 3.43
C VAL A 9 -2.13 21.98 4.08
N ILE A 10 -3.45 21.93 4.17
CA ILE A 10 -4.15 20.81 4.83
C ILE A 10 -3.95 19.48 4.10
N ARG A 11 -3.78 19.51 2.79
CA ARG A 11 -3.49 18.31 1.98
C ARG A 11 -2.15 17.66 2.34
N ASN A 12 -1.28 18.40 3.02
CA ASN A 12 0.01 17.91 3.48
C ASN A 12 -0.07 17.19 4.83
N PHE A 13 -1.26 17.08 5.43
CA PHE A 13 -1.43 16.48 6.74
C PHE A 13 -2.46 15.35 6.73
N PHE A 14 -2.20 14.37 7.58
CA PHE A 14 -3.15 13.32 7.93
C PHE A 14 -3.30 13.29 9.45
N TYR A 15 -4.53 13.21 9.95
CA TYR A 15 -4.82 13.12 11.37
C TYR A 15 -5.62 11.88 11.69
N THR A 16 -5.27 11.22 12.79
CA THR A 16 -6.04 10.11 13.35
C THR A 16 -6.08 10.23 14.87
N SER A 17 -7.20 9.83 15.46
CA SER A 17 -7.35 9.69 16.91
C SER A 17 -8.37 8.62 17.22
N THR A 18 -8.23 7.94 18.36
CA THR A 18 -9.27 7.10 18.93
C THR A 18 -9.78 7.71 20.24
N PRO A 19 -10.99 7.34 20.72
CA PRO A 19 -11.50 7.84 22.00
C PRO A 19 -10.57 7.54 23.20
N GLU A 20 -9.76 6.50 23.09
CA GLU A 20 -8.90 5.97 24.14
C GLU A 20 -7.43 6.41 23.99
N HIS A 21 -7.06 7.03 22.87
CA HIS A 21 -5.67 7.33 22.54
C HIS A 21 -5.50 8.78 22.11
N GLU A 22 -4.29 9.29 22.34
CA GLU A 22 -3.84 10.60 21.89
C GLU A 22 -4.03 10.78 20.38
N GLY A 23 -4.32 12.00 19.95
CA GLY A 23 -4.36 12.34 18.53
C GLY A 23 -2.96 12.31 17.93
N VAL A 24 -2.85 11.85 16.69
CA VAL A 24 -1.61 11.85 15.91
C VAL A 24 -1.83 12.60 14.61
N LEU A 25 -1.06 13.65 14.40
CA LEU A 25 -0.98 14.41 13.17
C LEU A 25 0.27 14.00 12.40
N PHE A 26 0.12 13.59 11.16
CA PHE A 26 1.21 13.22 10.27
C PHE A 26 1.39 14.28 9.19
N HIS A 27 2.60 14.83 9.05
CA HIS A 27 2.96 15.75 7.99
C HIS A 27 3.63 15.01 6.85
N ILE A 28 2.92 14.88 5.73
CA ILE A 28 3.31 14.07 4.56
C ILE A 28 4.66 14.50 3.97
N PRO A 29 4.93 15.80 3.68
CA PRO A 29 6.17 16.21 3.02
C PRO A 29 7.42 15.95 3.84
N SER A 30 7.36 16.05 5.18
CA SER A 30 8.53 15.82 6.05
C SER A 30 8.59 14.42 6.65
N GLY A 31 7.52 13.62 6.52
CA GLY A 31 7.41 12.31 7.18
C GLY A 31 7.34 12.37 8.71
N ARG A 32 7.05 13.53 9.30
CA ARG A 32 7.03 13.74 10.74
C ARG A 32 5.67 13.44 11.36
N PHE A 33 5.70 12.87 12.56
CA PHE A 33 4.52 12.67 13.40
C PHE A 33 4.53 13.64 14.56
N PHE A 34 3.37 14.22 14.86
CA PHE A 34 3.14 15.10 16.00
C PHE A 34 2.05 14.52 16.88
N ARG A 35 2.28 14.44 18.18
CA ARG A 35 1.25 14.06 19.14
C ARG A 35 0.37 15.27 19.43
N VAL A 36 -0.94 15.07 19.43
CA VAL A 36 -1.93 16.11 19.72
C VAL A 36 -2.58 15.77 21.05
N PHE A 37 -2.20 16.52 22.08
CA PHE A 37 -2.70 16.32 23.47
C PHE A 37 -3.91 17.19 23.77
N ASP A 38 -3.97 18.38 23.20
CA ASP A 38 -5.03 19.36 23.47
C ASP A 38 -6.36 18.95 22.87
N GLU A 39 -7.41 18.88 23.70
CA GLU A 39 -8.74 18.42 23.29
C GLU A 39 -9.41 19.35 22.28
N LYS A 40 -9.12 20.66 22.32
CA LYS A 40 -9.62 21.64 21.36
C LYS A 40 -9.00 21.37 19.99
N CYS A 41 -7.67 21.15 19.94
CA CYS A 41 -6.97 20.78 18.72
C CYS A 41 -7.47 19.43 18.15
N LYS A 42 -7.69 18.43 19.01
CA LYS A 42 -8.27 17.14 18.59
C LYS A 42 -9.66 17.31 18.00
N SER A 43 -10.52 18.13 18.62
CA SER A 43 -11.85 18.45 18.11
C SER A 43 -11.78 19.17 16.77
N ASP A 44 -10.90 20.16 16.62
CA ASP A 44 -10.72 20.90 15.38
C ASP A 44 -10.21 19.98 14.25
N PHE A 45 -9.25 19.11 14.52
CA PHE A 45 -8.76 18.13 13.52
C PHE A 45 -9.82 17.12 13.07
N ARG A 46 -10.66 16.62 13.98
CA ARG A 46 -11.80 15.77 13.60
C ARG A 46 -12.77 16.53 12.68
N GLN A 47 -13.09 17.77 13.02
CA GLN A 47 -14.02 18.60 12.25
C GLN A 47 -13.51 18.96 10.84
N ILE A 48 -12.19 19.06 10.63
CA ILE A 48 -11.63 19.30 9.29
C ILE A 48 -12.13 18.25 8.30
N PHE A 49 -12.09 16.98 8.69
CA PHE A 49 -12.48 15.87 7.82
C PHE A 49 -13.99 15.69 7.69
N GLU A 50 -14.77 16.15 8.67
CA GLU A 50 -16.24 16.01 8.67
C GLU A 50 -16.94 17.20 8.01
N ILE A 51 -16.50 18.43 8.27
CA ILE A 51 -17.19 19.65 7.84
C ILE A 51 -16.32 20.69 7.11
N GLY A 52 -15.04 20.38 6.87
CA GLY A 52 -14.13 21.24 6.10
C GLY A 52 -13.84 22.60 6.72
N SER A 53 -13.95 22.75 8.06
CA SER A 53 -13.65 24.02 8.74
C SER A 53 -12.71 23.83 9.91
N LEU A 54 -11.81 24.79 10.17
CA LEU A 54 -10.91 24.79 11.32
C LEU A 54 -10.74 26.19 11.92
N SER A 55 -10.17 26.23 13.13
CA SER A 55 -9.85 27.51 13.78
C SER A 55 -8.60 28.16 13.16
N GLU A 56 -8.54 29.47 13.23
CA GLU A 56 -7.39 30.26 12.76
C GLU A 56 -6.08 29.80 13.41
N ASP A 57 -6.12 29.52 14.72
CA ASP A 57 -4.96 29.08 15.51
C ASP A 57 -4.37 27.77 15.00
N VAL A 58 -5.25 26.80 14.66
CA VAL A 58 -4.83 25.50 14.14
C VAL A 58 -4.29 25.63 12.71
N LEU A 59 -4.89 26.47 11.87
CA LEU A 59 -4.37 26.74 10.53
C LEU A 59 -2.96 27.37 10.59
N GLU A 60 -2.75 28.36 11.46
CA GLU A 60 -1.44 28.97 11.66
C GLU A 60 -0.39 27.97 12.15
N MET A 61 -0.80 27.04 13.04
CA MET A 61 0.07 25.96 13.49
C MET A 61 0.48 25.04 12.33
N LEU A 62 -0.47 24.63 11.47
CA LEU A 62 -0.19 23.79 10.30
C LEU A 62 0.77 24.50 9.34
N HIS A 63 0.59 25.78 9.07
CA HIS A 63 1.51 26.58 8.25
C HIS A 63 2.92 26.67 8.85
N LYS A 64 3.06 26.78 10.17
CA LYS A 64 4.36 26.77 10.86
C LYS A 64 5.06 25.41 10.68
N ILE A 65 4.32 24.30 10.83
CA ILE A 65 4.85 22.95 10.62
C ILE A 65 5.30 22.77 9.16
N ASP A 66 4.46 23.13 8.21
CA ASP A 66 4.71 22.97 6.77
C ASP A 66 5.92 23.81 6.32
N SER A 67 6.08 25.01 6.85
CA SER A 67 7.24 25.88 6.57
C SER A 67 8.53 25.47 7.33
N GLY A 68 8.53 24.40 8.10
CA GLY A 68 9.68 23.93 8.87
C GLY A 68 9.99 24.77 10.11
N LYS A 69 9.12 25.73 10.46
CA LYS A 69 9.25 26.54 11.68
C LYS A 69 8.63 25.72 12.82
N GLY A 70 9.45 25.29 13.75
CA GLY A 70 9.05 24.43 14.86
C GLY A 70 7.85 24.99 15.64
N VAL A 71 6.93 24.11 16.01
CA VAL A 71 5.77 24.40 16.83
C VAL A 71 5.98 23.79 18.21
N CYS A 72 6.75 24.46 19.03
CA CYS A 72 6.76 24.25 20.49
C CYS A 72 6.49 25.59 21.18
N SER A 73 5.23 25.91 21.42
CA SER A 73 4.82 26.94 22.35
C SER A 73 4.25 26.28 23.59
N GLY A 74 5.11 25.86 24.50
CA GLY A 74 4.69 25.33 25.79
C GLY A 74 5.60 24.19 26.24
N SER A 75 6.46 24.44 27.19
CA SER A 75 7.20 23.56 28.12
C SER A 75 7.09 22.03 27.89
N CYS A 76 7.40 21.56 26.70
CA CYS A 76 7.64 20.16 26.44
C CYS A 76 9.14 19.97 26.21
N GLU A 77 9.91 19.94 27.32
CA GLU A 77 11.35 19.66 27.31
C GLU A 77 11.71 18.28 26.78
N ASN A 78 10.69 17.44 26.46
CA ASN A 78 10.85 16.10 25.93
C ASN A 78 10.43 15.93 24.46
N CYS A 79 9.95 16.97 23.77
CA CYS A 79 9.55 16.84 22.35
C CYS A 79 10.74 16.79 21.39
N ASP A 80 11.88 17.35 21.75
CA ASP A 80 13.06 17.39 20.88
C ASP A 80 13.87 16.08 20.82
N ASN A 81 13.61 15.13 21.74
CA ASN A 81 14.48 13.95 21.88
C ASN A 81 13.93 12.66 21.24
N GLN A 82 12.80 12.68 20.53
CA GLN A 82 12.24 11.44 19.92
C GLN A 82 11.68 11.58 18.52
N ILE A 83 11.90 12.66 17.80
CA ILE A 83 11.58 12.70 16.38
C ILE A 83 12.79 12.14 15.63
N LYS A 84 12.84 10.83 15.50
CA LYS A 84 13.76 10.20 14.56
C LYS A 84 13.44 10.75 13.18
N SER A 85 14.45 11.18 12.43
CA SER A 85 14.26 11.58 11.05
C SER A 85 13.71 10.38 10.26
N ALA A 86 12.98 10.62 9.18
CA ALA A 86 12.48 9.52 8.34
C ALA A 86 13.61 8.54 7.94
N ASN A 87 14.84 9.05 7.79
CA ASN A 87 16.04 8.28 7.49
C ASN A 87 16.45 7.26 8.58
N GLU A 88 15.86 7.33 9.78
CA GLU A 88 16.10 6.35 10.84
C GLU A 88 15.08 5.21 10.85
N PHE A 89 13.97 5.35 10.13
CA PHE A 89 12.93 4.34 10.06
C PHE A 89 13.14 3.38 8.89
N THR A 90 12.86 2.12 9.15
CA THR A 90 12.72 1.11 8.09
C THR A 90 11.24 0.98 7.74
N VAL A 91 10.92 1.10 6.47
CA VAL A 91 9.59 0.79 5.94
C VAL A 91 9.41 -0.73 6.03
N ARG A 92 8.53 -1.19 6.93
CA ARG A 92 8.32 -2.64 7.10
C ARG A 92 7.82 -3.31 5.84
N LYS A 93 6.83 -2.70 5.19
CA LYS A 93 6.25 -3.18 3.94
C LYS A 93 5.78 -2.00 3.09
N LEU A 94 6.19 -1.97 1.83
CA LEU A 94 5.69 -1.06 0.80
C LEU A 94 4.80 -1.86 -0.15
N ALA A 95 3.52 -1.51 -0.23
CA ALA A 95 2.60 -2.09 -1.19
C ALA A 95 2.60 -1.25 -2.49
N LEU A 96 2.89 -1.90 -3.61
CA LEU A 96 2.88 -1.30 -4.94
C LEU A 96 1.61 -1.74 -5.67
N VAL A 97 0.69 -0.81 -5.88
CA VAL A 97 -0.50 -1.02 -6.71
C VAL A 97 -0.10 -0.79 -8.17
N LEU A 98 0.17 -1.87 -8.90
CA LEU A 98 0.73 -1.79 -10.25
C LEU A 98 -0.33 -1.41 -11.30
N THR A 99 -1.56 -1.83 -11.10
CA THR A 99 -2.66 -1.58 -12.03
C THR A 99 -4.00 -1.64 -11.30
N SER A 100 -4.96 -0.88 -11.77
CA SER A 100 -6.37 -1.01 -11.41
C SER A 100 -7.15 -1.90 -12.38
N SER A 101 -6.48 -2.55 -13.34
CA SER A 101 -7.09 -3.53 -14.22
C SER A 101 -7.04 -4.93 -13.62
N CYS A 102 -8.10 -5.73 -13.86
CA CYS A 102 -8.15 -7.13 -13.47
C CYS A 102 -8.77 -7.96 -14.59
N ASN A 103 -8.25 -9.16 -14.83
CA ASN A 103 -8.80 -10.13 -15.79
C ASN A 103 -9.94 -10.98 -15.21
N MET A 104 -10.31 -10.75 -13.94
CA MET A 104 -11.44 -11.39 -13.26
C MET A 104 -12.55 -10.36 -12.97
N ARG A 105 -13.76 -10.89 -12.69
CA ARG A 105 -14.96 -10.13 -12.30
C ARG A 105 -15.64 -10.80 -11.12
N CYS A 106 -14.84 -11.04 -10.06
CA CYS A 106 -15.36 -11.68 -8.84
C CYS A 106 -16.54 -10.89 -8.28
N ARG A 107 -17.65 -11.57 -7.96
CA ARG A 107 -18.92 -10.94 -7.56
C ARG A 107 -18.83 -10.15 -6.26
N TYR A 108 -17.92 -10.53 -5.38
CA TYR A 108 -17.67 -9.87 -4.09
C TYR A 108 -16.54 -8.84 -4.13
N CYS A 109 -16.01 -8.50 -5.31
CA CYS A 109 -14.83 -7.65 -5.41
C CYS A 109 -15.06 -6.26 -4.80
N TYR A 110 -14.46 -6.00 -3.64
CA TYR A 110 -14.57 -4.71 -2.95
C TYR A 110 -13.91 -3.57 -3.73
N ALA A 111 -12.95 -3.90 -4.58
CA ALA A 111 -12.22 -2.94 -5.41
C ALA A 111 -12.90 -2.67 -6.76
N ASN A 112 -14.16 -3.10 -6.96
CA ASN A 112 -14.85 -2.97 -8.24
C ASN A 112 -13.93 -3.40 -9.41
N TYR A 113 -13.41 -4.65 -9.32
CA TYR A 113 -12.50 -5.26 -10.32
C TYR A 113 -11.16 -4.53 -10.49
N GLY A 114 -10.71 -3.86 -9.44
CA GLY A 114 -9.50 -3.07 -9.41
C GLY A 114 -9.71 -1.57 -9.63
N MET A 115 -10.89 -1.16 -10.09
CA MET A 115 -11.21 0.24 -10.37
C MET A 115 -11.38 1.09 -9.10
N TYR A 116 -11.71 0.45 -7.97
CA TYR A 116 -12.12 1.16 -6.75
C TYR A 116 -13.24 2.15 -7.09
N ASP A 117 -13.09 3.42 -6.74
CA ASP A 117 -14.04 4.49 -7.11
C ASP A 117 -13.54 5.37 -8.27
N TYR A 118 -12.52 4.92 -8.99
CA TYR A 118 -11.98 5.67 -10.14
C TYR A 118 -12.84 5.47 -11.39
N GLU A 119 -13.08 6.54 -12.13
CA GLU A 119 -13.81 6.50 -13.41
C GLU A 119 -13.02 5.78 -14.51
N LYS A 120 -11.70 5.78 -14.42
CA LYS A 120 -10.78 5.15 -15.40
C LYS A 120 -9.73 4.32 -14.71
N ALA A 121 -9.38 3.19 -15.33
CA ALA A 121 -8.27 2.38 -14.88
C ALA A 121 -6.98 3.21 -14.84
N ALA A 122 -6.25 3.10 -13.72
CA ALA A 122 -4.97 3.74 -13.53
C ALA A 122 -3.88 2.67 -13.48
N ASP A 123 -2.93 2.78 -14.39
CA ASP A 123 -1.77 1.90 -14.46
C ASP A 123 -0.52 2.66 -13.98
N MET A 124 0.30 2.00 -13.20
CA MET A 124 1.66 2.45 -12.94
C MET A 124 2.48 2.28 -14.21
N ASN A 125 3.34 3.26 -14.52
CA ASN A 125 4.34 3.14 -15.57
C ASN A 125 5.74 3.05 -14.96
N ALA A 126 6.74 2.73 -15.80
CA ALA A 126 8.12 2.55 -15.36
C ALA A 126 8.71 3.80 -14.69
N GLU A 127 8.46 5.00 -15.21
CA GLU A 127 8.95 6.26 -14.68
C GLU A 127 8.38 6.55 -13.28
N LYS A 128 7.07 6.35 -13.10
CA LYS A 128 6.42 6.52 -11.80
C LYS A 128 6.90 5.48 -10.78
N LEU A 129 7.07 4.23 -11.22
CA LEU A 129 7.64 3.16 -10.38
C LEU A 129 9.03 3.56 -9.87
N GLU A 130 9.93 3.98 -10.77
CA GLU A 130 11.29 4.38 -10.42
C GLU A 130 11.29 5.58 -9.46
N SER A 131 10.43 6.58 -9.71
CA SER A 131 10.27 7.73 -8.81
C SER A 131 9.84 7.32 -7.40
N VAL A 132 8.88 6.40 -7.28
CA VAL A 132 8.41 5.88 -5.99
C VAL A 132 9.53 5.11 -5.28
N LEU A 133 10.19 4.18 -5.97
CA LEU A 133 11.27 3.39 -5.39
C LEU A 133 12.44 4.29 -4.93
N SER A 134 12.84 5.24 -5.78
CA SER A 134 13.89 6.21 -5.45
C SER A 134 13.51 7.07 -4.25
N TYR A 135 12.26 7.51 -4.15
CA TYR A 135 11.80 8.26 -2.98
C TYR A 135 11.97 7.47 -1.68
N PHE A 136 11.49 6.22 -1.66
CA PHE A 136 11.56 5.41 -0.43
C PHE A 136 12.98 4.99 -0.09
N THR A 137 13.81 4.64 -1.06
CA THR A 137 15.20 4.25 -0.80
C THR A 137 16.09 5.42 -0.34
N LYS A 138 15.79 6.64 -0.78
CA LYS A 138 16.56 7.85 -0.36
C LYS A 138 16.12 8.41 0.98
N ASN A 139 14.83 8.28 1.32
CA ASN A 139 14.27 8.97 2.49
C ASN A 139 14.09 8.05 3.72
N PHE A 140 14.27 6.74 3.57
CA PHE A 140 14.13 5.78 4.67
C PHE A 140 15.39 4.93 4.78
N LYS A 141 15.64 4.41 6.00
CA LYS A 141 16.80 3.56 6.30
C LYS A 141 16.82 2.27 5.47
N GLY A 142 15.67 1.81 5.05
CA GLY A 142 15.50 0.62 4.23
C GLY A 142 14.03 0.22 4.08
N ILE A 143 13.80 -0.77 3.25
CA ILE A 143 12.50 -1.38 2.99
C ILE A 143 12.59 -2.86 3.31
N GLY A 144 11.78 -3.35 4.25
CA GLY A 144 11.78 -4.75 4.67
C GLY A 144 11.11 -5.66 3.65
N ALA A 145 9.98 -5.23 3.09
CA ALA A 145 9.23 -6.01 2.10
C ALA A 145 8.59 -5.13 1.04
N ILE A 146 8.50 -5.64 -0.19
CA ILE A 146 7.69 -5.12 -1.28
C ILE A 146 6.53 -6.07 -1.53
N GLN A 147 5.31 -5.56 -1.50
CA GLN A 147 4.10 -6.31 -1.79
C GLN A 147 3.52 -5.82 -3.11
N PHE A 148 3.50 -6.67 -4.13
CA PHE A 148 2.81 -6.38 -5.38
C PHE A 148 1.31 -6.61 -5.23
N PHE A 149 0.54 -5.61 -5.63
CA PHE A 149 -0.90 -5.56 -5.43
C PHE A 149 -1.60 -4.80 -6.58
N GLY A 150 -2.94 -4.76 -6.55
CA GLY A 150 -3.74 -4.01 -7.52
C GLY A 150 -5.02 -4.72 -7.88
N GLY A 151 -5.53 -4.52 -9.10
CA GLY A 151 -6.58 -5.36 -9.66
C GLY A 151 -6.05 -6.78 -9.86
N GLU A 152 -5.11 -6.96 -10.81
CA GLU A 152 -4.30 -8.18 -10.93
C GLU A 152 -2.86 -7.79 -11.28
N PRO A 153 -1.94 -7.89 -10.33
CA PRO A 153 -0.56 -7.41 -10.53
C PRO A 153 0.23 -8.19 -11.58
N THR A 154 -0.10 -9.46 -11.85
CA THR A 154 0.60 -10.24 -12.87
C THR A 154 0.37 -9.74 -14.30
N LEU A 155 -0.66 -8.90 -14.53
CA LEU A 155 -0.87 -8.22 -15.80
C LEU A 155 0.19 -7.15 -16.10
N LYS A 156 1.01 -6.79 -15.10
CA LYS A 156 2.13 -5.86 -15.17
C LYS A 156 3.44 -6.53 -14.73
N GLU A 157 3.70 -7.72 -15.25
CA GLU A 157 4.89 -8.50 -14.89
C GLU A 157 6.20 -7.77 -15.21
N ASP A 158 6.21 -6.91 -16.21
CA ASP A 158 7.31 -6.03 -16.55
C ASP A 158 7.71 -5.10 -15.39
N LEU A 159 6.73 -4.54 -14.69
CA LEU A 159 6.98 -3.70 -13.51
C LEU A 159 7.45 -4.51 -12.29
N ILE A 160 7.02 -5.77 -12.19
CA ILE A 160 7.55 -6.70 -11.16
C ILE A 160 9.04 -6.93 -11.41
N TYR A 161 9.43 -7.24 -12.65
CA TYR A 161 10.84 -7.44 -13.02
C TYR A 161 11.65 -6.17 -12.77
N GLN A 162 11.18 -5.01 -13.23
CA GLN A 162 11.85 -3.72 -13.03
C GLN A 162 12.06 -3.38 -11.55
N THR A 163 11.07 -3.69 -10.69
CA THR A 163 11.19 -3.47 -9.24
C THR A 163 12.33 -4.29 -8.65
N VAL A 164 12.39 -5.59 -8.97
CA VAL A 164 13.43 -6.47 -8.44
C VAL A 164 14.80 -6.07 -8.97
N ASP A 165 14.89 -5.80 -10.28
CA ASP A 165 16.14 -5.35 -10.93
C ASP A 165 16.63 -4.02 -10.34
N TYR A 166 15.71 -3.12 -9.94
CA TYR A 166 16.06 -1.89 -9.24
C TYR A 166 16.81 -2.20 -7.93
N PHE A 167 16.24 -3.06 -7.09
CA PHE A 167 16.87 -3.42 -5.81
C PHE A 167 18.14 -4.26 -5.99
N GLU A 168 18.20 -5.12 -7.01
CA GLU A 168 19.42 -5.88 -7.33
C GLU A 168 20.57 -4.92 -7.68
N ARG A 169 20.33 -3.91 -8.50
CA ARG A 169 21.32 -2.86 -8.81
C ARG A 169 21.76 -2.08 -7.56
N MET A 170 20.81 -1.71 -6.68
CA MET A 170 21.11 -0.99 -5.44
C MET A 170 21.99 -1.81 -4.48
N VAL A 171 21.81 -3.15 -4.43
CA VAL A 171 22.69 -4.04 -3.66
C VAL A 171 24.07 -4.13 -4.32
N GLN A 172 24.13 -4.29 -5.66
CA GLN A 172 25.39 -4.39 -6.39
C GLN A 172 26.23 -3.10 -6.30
N SER A 173 25.57 -1.93 -6.29
CA SER A 173 26.25 -0.63 -6.10
C SER A 173 26.66 -0.36 -4.64
N GLY A 174 26.17 -1.16 -3.69
CA GLY A 174 26.42 -0.97 -2.26
C GLY A 174 25.55 0.11 -1.60
N GLU A 175 24.58 0.67 -2.32
CA GLU A 175 23.66 1.68 -1.79
C GLU A 175 22.70 1.10 -0.72
N ILE A 176 22.34 -0.16 -0.85
CA ILE A 176 21.62 -0.92 0.18
C ILE A 176 22.37 -2.22 0.50
N LYS A 177 22.22 -2.73 1.73
CA LYS A 177 22.93 -3.93 2.16
C LYS A 177 22.24 -5.23 1.76
N THR A 178 20.90 -5.21 1.71
CA THR A 178 20.09 -6.42 1.48
C THR A 178 18.87 -6.11 0.65
N MET A 179 18.47 -7.06 -0.18
CA MET A 179 17.20 -7.01 -0.91
C MET A 179 16.03 -6.98 0.06
N PRO A 180 14.92 -6.26 -0.24
CA PRO A 180 13.66 -6.46 0.45
C PRO A 180 13.10 -7.86 0.16
N VAL A 181 12.23 -8.34 1.03
CA VAL A 181 11.43 -9.54 0.76
C VAL A 181 10.34 -9.18 -0.25
N PHE A 182 10.14 -10.01 -1.27
CA PHE A 182 9.11 -9.79 -2.28
C PHE A 182 7.89 -10.67 -2.03
N GLY A 183 6.71 -10.08 -2.15
CA GLY A 183 5.44 -10.79 -2.06
C GLY A 183 4.46 -10.34 -3.15
N ILE A 184 3.55 -11.21 -3.53
CA ILE A 184 2.49 -10.92 -4.48
C ILE A 184 1.18 -11.55 -4.03
N VAL A 185 0.07 -10.81 -4.18
CA VAL A 185 -1.27 -11.35 -4.08
C VAL A 185 -1.85 -11.37 -5.49
N THR A 186 -2.25 -12.55 -5.97
CA THR A 186 -2.72 -12.76 -7.34
C THR A 186 -3.97 -13.63 -7.39
N ASN A 187 -4.80 -13.43 -8.39
CA ASN A 187 -5.90 -14.33 -8.67
C ASN A 187 -5.45 -15.68 -9.28
N GLY A 188 -4.18 -15.81 -9.64
CA GLY A 188 -3.58 -17.05 -10.12
C GLY A 188 -3.95 -17.48 -11.55
N VAL A 189 -4.71 -16.67 -12.29
CA VAL A 189 -5.17 -17.06 -13.66
C VAL A 189 -4.06 -16.91 -14.69
N TYR A 190 -3.26 -15.85 -14.59
CA TYR A 190 -2.12 -15.60 -15.48
C TYR A 190 -0.82 -15.84 -14.75
N MET A 191 -0.05 -16.86 -15.17
CA MET A 191 1.19 -17.26 -14.51
C MET A 191 2.15 -17.86 -15.54
N PRO A 192 2.82 -17.03 -16.37
CA PRO A 192 3.79 -17.52 -17.35
C PRO A 192 5.02 -18.14 -16.66
N ASP A 193 5.68 -19.09 -17.34
CA ASP A 193 6.82 -19.82 -16.77
C ASP A 193 7.95 -18.89 -16.35
N LYS A 194 8.23 -17.87 -17.16
CA LYS A 194 9.23 -16.83 -16.83
C LYS A 194 8.94 -16.16 -15.48
N LEU A 195 7.68 -15.86 -15.18
CA LEU A 195 7.30 -15.22 -13.91
C LEU A 195 7.49 -16.21 -12.74
N VAL A 196 7.16 -17.49 -12.95
CA VAL A 196 7.39 -18.54 -11.94
C VAL A 196 8.88 -18.73 -11.66
N ASP A 197 9.72 -18.77 -12.70
CA ASP A 197 11.18 -18.85 -12.55
C ASP A 197 11.74 -17.65 -11.77
N TYR A 198 11.18 -16.47 -12.03
CA TYR A 198 11.54 -15.25 -11.33
C TYR A 198 11.14 -15.29 -9.86
N PHE A 199 9.96 -15.77 -9.55
CA PHE A 199 9.49 -15.97 -8.18
C PHE A 199 10.39 -16.95 -7.41
N LYS A 200 10.82 -18.03 -8.06
CA LYS A 200 11.77 -18.96 -7.49
C LYS A 200 13.13 -18.30 -7.23
N LYS A 201 13.70 -17.64 -8.24
CA LYS A 201 15.02 -17.01 -8.17
C LYS A 201 15.13 -16.04 -7.00
N TYR A 202 14.09 -15.24 -6.76
CA TYR A 202 14.07 -14.19 -5.75
C TYR A 202 13.25 -14.55 -4.50
N SER A 203 12.91 -15.81 -4.33
CA SER A 203 12.24 -16.35 -3.13
C SER A 203 10.95 -15.59 -2.77
N PHE A 204 10.09 -15.36 -3.74
CA PHE A 204 8.83 -14.66 -3.53
C PHE A 204 7.89 -15.40 -2.58
N PHE A 205 7.14 -14.63 -1.79
CA PHE A 205 5.92 -15.09 -1.14
C PHE A 205 4.75 -14.88 -2.10
N VAL A 206 4.16 -15.99 -2.55
CA VAL A 206 3.05 -15.96 -3.53
C VAL A 206 1.77 -16.34 -2.82
N THR A 207 0.85 -15.38 -2.71
CA THR A 207 -0.50 -15.62 -2.19
C THR A 207 -1.46 -15.72 -3.34
N VAL A 208 -2.08 -16.89 -3.51
CA VAL A 208 -3.07 -17.14 -4.56
C VAL A 208 -4.47 -17.09 -3.95
N SER A 209 -5.33 -16.27 -4.54
CA SER A 209 -6.72 -16.19 -4.12
C SER A 209 -7.50 -17.40 -4.62
N LEU A 210 -8.03 -18.23 -3.70
CA LEU A 210 -8.78 -19.44 -3.98
C LEU A 210 -9.83 -19.67 -2.90
N ASP A 211 -11.11 -19.70 -3.27
CA ASP A 211 -12.23 -19.72 -2.30
C ASP A 211 -12.68 -21.13 -1.89
N GLY A 212 -11.99 -22.18 -2.35
CA GLY A 212 -12.30 -23.55 -2.01
C GLY A 212 -12.50 -24.46 -3.24
N PRO A 213 -13.34 -25.50 -3.16
CA PRO A 213 -13.61 -26.41 -4.26
C PRO A 213 -14.18 -25.70 -5.49
N ILE A 214 -14.07 -26.35 -6.67
CA ILE A 214 -14.46 -25.77 -7.96
C ILE A 214 -15.87 -25.14 -7.96
N LEU A 215 -16.85 -25.79 -7.37
CA LEU A 215 -18.24 -25.29 -7.31
C LEU A 215 -18.33 -23.97 -6.51
N VAL A 216 -17.61 -23.88 -5.42
CA VAL A 216 -17.57 -22.66 -4.58
C VAL A 216 -16.80 -21.56 -5.29
N ASN A 217 -15.58 -21.86 -5.70
CA ASN A 217 -14.71 -20.87 -6.35
C ASN A 217 -15.35 -20.29 -7.61
N ASP A 218 -15.84 -21.13 -8.52
CA ASP A 218 -16.34 -20.72 -9.84
C ASP A 218 -17.73 -20.08 -9.79
N THR A 219 -18.44 -20.14 -8.66
CA THR A 219 -19.68 -19.39 -8.45
C THR A 219 -19.43 -17.89 -8.30
N LEU A 220 -18.38 -17.50 -7.61
CA LEU A 220 -18.10 -16.12 -7.26
C LEU A 220 -16.89 -15.52 -7.99
N ARG A 221 -15.87 -16.35 -8.28
CA ARG A 221 -14.65 -15.94 -8.98
C ARG A 221 -14.76 -16.23 -10.49
N ILE A 222 -15.41 -15.32 -11.17
CA ILE A 222 -15.68 -15.41 -12.62
C ILE A 222 -14.84 -14.41 -13.41
N ASP A 223 -14.62 -14.68 -14.68
CA ASP A 223 -14.06 -13.73 -15.65
C ASP A 223 -15.14 -12.78 -16.24
N CYS A 224 -14.73 -11.93 -17.18
CA CYS A 224 -15.64 -11.00 -17.86
C CYS A 224 -16.72 -11.70 -18.71
N SER A 225 -16.55 -13.00 -19.03
CA SER A 225 -17.52 -13.82 -19.75
C SER A 225 -18.43 -14.64 -18.82
N GLY A 226 -18.30 -14.45 -17.50
CA GLY A 226 -19.08 -15.16 -16.50
C GLY A 226 -18.61 -16.58 -16.19
N HIS A 227 -17.40 -16.97 -16.65
CA HIS A 227 -16.88 -18.31 -16.44
C HIS A 227 -15.88 -18.37 -15.30
N GLY A 228 -16.00 -19.40 -14.45
CA GLY A 228 -15.02 -19.69 -13.42
C GLY A 228 -13.66 -20.11 -13.98
N LYS A 229 -12.61 -19.88 -13.21
CA LYS A 229 -11.21 -20.14 -13.62
C LYS A 229 -10.49 -21.14 -12.73
N TYR A 230 -11.20 -21.89 -11.90
CA TYR A 230 -10.60 -22.84 -10.96
C TYR A 230 -9.54 -23.75 -11.60
N LYS A 231 -9.86 -24.35 -12.76
CA LYS A 231 -8.93 -25.26 -13.44
C LYS A 231 -7.62 -24.59 -13.85
N SER A 232 -7.70 -23.35 -14.35
CA SER A 232 -6.51 -22.57 -14.73
C SER A 232 -5.69 -22.18 -13.50
N ILE A 233 -6.37 -21.75 -12.44
CA ILE A 233 -5.74 -21.38 -11.16
C ILE A 233 -5.02 -22.60 -10.58
N TRP A 234 -5.69 -23.76 -10.53
CA TRP A 234 -5.14 -24.99 -9.99
C TRP A 234 -3.91 -25.49 -10.78
N ALA A 235 -3.97 -25.42 -12.12
CA ALA A 235 -2.82 -25.74 -12.96
C ALA A 235 -1.61 -24.81 -12.65
N ASN A 236 -1.85 -23.53 -12.44
CA ASN A 236 -0.80 -22.58 -12.10
C ASN A 236 -0.28 -22.78 -10.67
N ILE A 237 -1.14 -23.16 -9.70
CA ILE A 237 -0.72 -23.58 -8.37
C ILE A 237 0.24 -24.77 -8.45
N ALA A 238 -0.13 -25.81 -9.21
CA ALA A 238 0.72 -26.97 -9.42
C ALA A 238 2.09 -26.58 -10.05
N LYS A 239 2.09 -25.63 -11.01
CA LYS A 239 3.31 -25.09 -11.60
C LYS A 239 4.22 -24.43 -10.55
N ILE A 240 3.64 -23.57 -9.66
CA ILE A 240 4.37 -22.91 -8.58
C ILE A 240 4.95 -23.93 -7.61
N GLN A 241 4.17 -24.96 -7.24
CA GLN A 241 4.62 -26.05 -6.35
C GLN A 241 5.75 -26.86 -6.98
N ASN A 242 5.61 -27.26 -8.25
CA ASN A 242 6.62 -28.03 -8.98
C ASN A 242 7.92 -27.24 -9.17
N ALA A 243 7.84 -25.91 -9.24
CA ALA A 243 9.02 -25.04 -9.25
C ALA A 243 9.76 -25.02 -7.88
N GLY A 244 9.17 -25.54 -6.80
CA GLY A 244 9.75 -25.56 -5.49
C GLY A 244 9.74 -24.21 -4.78
N ILE A 245 8.72 -23.38 -5.03
CA ILE A 245 8.53 -22.11 -4.34
C ILE A 245 7.92 -22.39 -2.96
N ASN A 246 8.71 -22.15 -1.90
CA ASN A 246 8.31 -22.45 -0.52
C ASN A 246 7.34 -21.42 0.08
N GLY A 247 7.25 -20.22 -0.50
CA GLY A 247 6.42 -19.11 -0.02
C GLY A 247 4.99 -19.11 -0.59
N LEU A 248 4.42 -20.26 -0.99
CA LEU A 248 3.04 -20.34 -1.49
C LEU A 248 2.04 -20.33 -0.33
N SER A 249 1.04 -19.44 -0.41
CA SER A 249 -0.09 -19.35 0.50
C SER A 249 -1.39 -19.11 -0.26
N PHE A 250 -2.52 -19.32 0.44
CA PHE A 250 -3.84 -19.13 -0.12
C PHE A 250 -4.61 -18.08 0.67
N GLU A 251 -5.39 -17.29 -0.03
CA GLU A 251 -6.33 -16.33 0.54
C GLU A 251 -7.74 -16.62 0.03
N CYS A 252 -8.69 -16.75 0.94
CA CYS A 252 -10.08 -16.99 0.66
C CYS A 252 -10.92 -15.80 1.13
N THR A 253 -11.78 -15.29 0.27
CA THR A 253 -12.82 -14.32 0.66
C THR A 253 -14.09 -15.06 0.99
N TYR A 254 -14.42 -15.12 2.28
CA TYR A 254 -15.58 -15.84 2.76
C TYR A 254 -16.81 -14.92 2.81
N THR A 255 -17.87 -15.30 2.12
CA THR A 255 -19.16 -14.57 2.08
C THR A 255 -20.30 -15.47 2.51
N ALA A 256 -21.48 -14.89 2.80
CA ALA A 256 -22.68 -15.66 3.13
C ALA A 256 -23.10 -16.65 2.03
N GLU A 257 -22.70 -16.43 0.78
CA GLU A 257 -22.99 -17.34 -0.34
C GLU A 257 -22.17 -18.64 -0.30
N HIS A 258 -21.04 -18.65 0.42
CA HIS A 258 -20.21 -19.85 0.63
C HIS A 258 -20.82 -20.84 1.65
N ILE A 259 -21.84 -20.41 2.41
CA ILE A 259 -22.44 -21.20 3.51
C ILE A 259 -23.65 -22.00 3.03
N ARG A 260 -24.09 -21.83 1.79
CA ARG A 260 -25.31 -22.48 1.23
C ARG A 260 -25.05 -23.83 0.64
#